data_792b8a0d400ea3dd12bad190cc6d8d6c
#
_entry.id   792b8a0d400ea3dd12bad190cc6d8d6c
#
_cell.length_a   1.000
_cell.length_b   1.000
_cell.length_c   1.000
_cell.angle_alpha   90.00
_cell.angle_beta   90.00
_cell.angle_gamma   90.00
#
_symmetry.space_group_name_H-M   'P 1'
#
loop_
_entity.id
_entity.type
_entity.pdbx_description
1 polymer ?
#
loop_
_entity_poly.entity_id
_entity_poly.type
_entity_poly.pdbx_seq_one_letter_code
_entity_poly.pdbx_strand_id
1 'polypeptide(L)'
;MRRFVLIAVLLLAAACGPKSPAGAPPAQGPGEVNIYSGRHYDSDLAIFDAFTAETGIKVNVIEAAGDALIERLALEGAASPADLFITADAGMLWRAKSRGVLRQIADEGVLARTPAQFRDPEGQWVGLSKRARVIIYNKAAGAPEGLDTYEDLADPSLRGAICVRSSTNVYNQSLLAAIIARQGREAALAWAKGVVANFARQPEGNDTAQIEATAAGLCRIGLVNSYYVARFVGTGDAARDAIGEKIGVIFPNQETTGAHVNVSGAGVARHAPNPEGAEKLLAYLLRDAVQSAFALGNNEYPVVAGAPAAGPVAALGAFREDDLTMAALGENQTEAVKVFDE
;
A
#
# COMPACT_ATOMS: atom_id res chain seq x y z
N MET A 1 0.77 -90.67 -40.76
CA MET A 1 1.13 -89.44 -41.51
C MET A 1 1.45 -88.32 -40.49
N ARG A 2 2.72 -88.13 -40.22
CA ARG A 2 3.17 -87.08 -39.22
C ARG A 2 3.58 -85.84 -40.04
N ARG A 3 2.92 -84.73 -39.80
CA ARG A 3 3.27 -83.40 -40.31
C ARG A 3 4.26 -82.70 -39.35
N PHE A 4 5.46 -82.45 -39.83
CA PHE A 4 6.48 -81.63 -39.20
C PHE A 4 6.15 -80.15 -39.46
N VAL A 5 6.04 -79.36 -38.40
CA VAL A 5 5.93 -77.92 -38.48
C VAL A 5 7.33 -77.37 -38.16
N LEU A 6 7.94 -76.68 -39.16
CA LEU A 6 9.19 -75.93 -38.97
C LEU A 6 8.85 -74.55 -38.32
N ILE A 7 9.44 -74.31 -37.17
CA ILE A 7 9.38 -72.97 -36.53
C ILE A 7 10.65 -72.20 -36.92
N ALA A 8 10.49 -71.15 -37.72
CA ALA A 8 11.57 -70.23 -38.07
C ALA A 8 11.73 -69.20 -36.95
N VAL A 9 12.89 -69.18 -36.31
CA VAL A 9 13.27 -68.21 -35.29
C VAL A 9 13.89 -67.00 -35.99
N LEU A 10 13.21 -65.87 -36.04
CA LEU A 10 13.74 -64.56 -36.45
C LEU A 10 14.55 -63.95 -35.33
N LEU A 11 15.83 -63.78 -35.46
CA LEU A 11 16.71 -62.99 -34.63
C LEU A 11 16.55 -61.51 -35.01
N LEU A 12 15.92 -60.74 -34.15
CA LEU A 12 15.95 -59.30 -34.24
C LEU A 12 17.28 -58.78 -33.66
N ALA A 13 18.14 -58.26 -34.51
CA ALA A 13 19.32 -57.50 -34.11
C ALA A 13 18.88 -56.11 -33.67
N ALA A 14 18.96 -55.81 -32.36
CA ALA A 14 18.75 -54.47 -31.81
C ALA A 14 19.94 -53.58 -32.21
N ALA A 15 19.73 -52.67 -33.14
CA ALA A 15 20.69 -51.61 -33.45
C ALA A 15 20.63 -50.52 -32.32
N CYS A 16 21.64 -50.47 -31.47
CA CYS A 16 21.90 -49.33 -30.61
C CYS A 16 22.39 -48.14 -31.44
N GLY A 17 21.47 -47.27 -31.87
CA GLY A 17 21.82 -45.94 -32.39
C GLY A 17 22.27 -45.01 -31.26
N PRO A 18 23.18 -44.04 -31.52
CA PRO A 18 23.60 -43.07 -30.52
C PRO A 18 22.39 -42.23 -30.09
N LYS A 19 22.12 -42.18 -28.76
CA LYS A 19 21.15 -41.25 -28.17
C LYS A 19 21.59 -39.82 -28.49
N SER A 20 20.79 -39.11 -29.29
CA SER A 20 20.91 -37.64 -29.41
C SER A 20 20.87 -37.03 -27.99
N PRO A 21 21.71 -36.04 -27.71
CA PRO A 21 21.61 -35.33 -26.45
C PRO A 21 20.19 -34.76 -26.30
N ALA A 22 19.56 -35.03 -25.17
CA ALA A 22 18.25 -34.45 -24.86
C ALA A 22 18.36 -32.94 -25.08
N GLY A 23 17.56 -32.41 -26.00
CA GLY A 23 17.51 -30.99 -26.27
C GLY A 23 17.21 -30.27 -24.94
N ALA A 24 17.90 -29.15 -24.74
CA ALA A 24 17.58 -28.25 -23.62
C ALA A 24 16.05 -28.03 -23.58
N PRO A 25 15.43 -28.03 -22.41
CA PRO A 25 14.01 -27.72 -22.33
C PRO A 25 13.74 -26.41 -23.09
N PRO A 26 12.62 -26.31 -23.83
CA PRO A 26 12.30 -25.07 -24.53
C PRO A 26 12.38 -23.94 -23.55
N ALA A 27 13.04 -22.83 -23.92
CA ALA A 27 13.07 -21.62 -23.10
C ALA A 27 11.61 -21.31 -22.74
N GLN A 28 11.28 -21.41 -21.48
CA GLN A 28 9.97 -21.00 -21.01
C GLN A 28 9.82 -19.54 -21.42
N GLY A 29 8.69 -19.21 -22.06
CA GLY A 29 8.39 -17.82 -22.41
C GLY A 29 8.48 -16.94 -21.14
N PRO A 30 8.44 -15.62 -21.28
CA PRO A 30 8.69 -14.69 -20.16
C PRO A 30 7.78 -14.90 -18.94
N GLY A 31 6.77 -15.76 -19.05
CA GLY A 31 5.90 -16.17 -17.94
C GLY A 31 4.81 -15.15 -17.63
N GLU A 32 4.21 -15.34 -16.47
CA GLU A 32 3.20 -14.41 -15.92
C GLU A 32 3.49 -14.14 -14.45
N VAL A 33 2.98 -13.02 -13.94
CA VAL A 33 3.01 -12.62 -12.53
C VAL A 33 1.58 -12.42 -12.06
N ASN A 34 1.19 -13.14 -11.03
CA ASN A 34 -0.14 -13.05 -10.43
C ASN A 34 -0.09 -12.21 -9.17
N ILE A 35 -0.85 -11.14 -9.14
CA ILE A 35 -0.91 -10.18 -8.04
C ILE A 35 -2.19 -10.41 -7.24
N TYR A 36 -2.07 -10.55 -5.91
CA TYR A 36 -3.17 -10.37 -4.97
C TYR A 36 -3.11 -8.93 -4.46
N SER A 37 -4.08 -8.10 -4.89
CA SER A 37 -4.08 -6.65 -4.65
C SER A 37 -5.17 -6.23 -3.67
N GLY A 38 -4.77 -5.62 -2.56
CA GLY A 38 -5.62 -4.82 -1.68
C GLY A 38 -5.67 -3.34 -2.07
N ARG A 39 -5.11 -2.98 -3.23
CA ARG A 39 -5.26 -1.66 -3.89
C ARG A 39 -6.30 -1.78 -4.99
N HIS A 40 -7.17 -0.78 -5.10
CA HIS A 40 -8.28 -0.74 -6.06
C HIS A 40 -8.16 0.54 -6.89
N TYR A 41 -7.07 0.64 -7.67
CA TYR A 41 -6.80 1.81 -8.50
C TYR A 41 -6.64 1.41 -9.97
N ASP A 42 -7.57 1.83 -10.81
CA ASP A 42 -7.53 1.57 -12.26
C ASP A 42 -6.23 2.06 -12.91
N SER A 43 -5.61 3.10 -12.37
CA SER A 43 -4.33 3.63 -12.83
C SER A 43 -3.16 2.62 -12.71
N ASP A 44 -3.22 1.68 -11.77
CA ASP A 44 -2.20 0.65 -11.60
C ASP A 44 -2.18 -0.31 -12.81
N LEU A 45 -3.35 -0.55 -13.43
CA LEU A 45 -3.46 -1.44 -14.60
C LEU A 45 -2.63 -0.92 -15.78
N ALA A 46 -2.64 0.39 -16.05
CA ALA A 46 -1.84 0.97 -17.12
C ALA A 46 -0.32 0.80 -16.86
N ILE A 47 0.11 0.81 -15.61
CA ILE A 47 1.50 0.57 -15.21
C ILE A 47 1.88 -0.90 -15.44
N PHE A 48 0.98 -1.83 -15.10
CA PHE A 48 1.18 -3.27 -15.34
C PHE A 48 1.18 -3.63 -16.82
N ASP A 49 0.33 -2.96 -17.63
CA ASP A 49 0.31 -3.11 -19.08
C ASP A 49 1.64 -2.62 -19.70
N ALA A 50 2.18 -1.50 -19.23
CA ALA A 50 3.46 -0.99 -19.70
C ALA A 50 4.62 -1.93 -19.31
N PHE A 51 4.62 -2.52 -18.12
CA PHE A 51 5.56 -3.57 -17.75
C PHE A 51 5.47 -4.79 -18.66
N THR A 52 4.24 -5.24 -18.95
CA THR A 52 4.00 -6.38 -19.88
C THR A 52 4.51 -6.06 -21.28
N ALA A 53 4.28 -4.84 -21.77
CA ALA A 53 4.75 -4.43 -23.09
C ALA A 53 6.28 -4.39 -23.18
N GLU A 54 6.97 -4.00 -22.12
CA GLU A 54 8.44 -3.92 -22.06
C GLU A 54 9.10 -5.29 -21.89
N THR A 55 8.52 -6.16 -21.06
CA THR A 55 9.20 -7.40 -20.62
C THR A 55 8.64 -8.67 -21.26
N GLY A 56 7.43 -8.61 -21.83
CA GLY A 56 6.66 -9.77 -22.25
C GLY A 56 6.06 -10.59 -21.10
N ILE A 57 6.31 -10.22 -19.81
CA ILE A 57 5.74 -10.88 -18.64
C ILE A 57 4.32 -10.36 -18.44
N LYS A 58 3.34 -11.26 -18.56
CA LYS A 58 1.93 -10.90 -18.34
C LYS A 58 1.65 -10.67 -16.86
N VAL A 59 0.90 -9.63 -16.53
CA VAL A 59 0.43 -9.37 -15.16
C VAL A 59 -1.05 -9.69 -15.05
N ASN A 60 -1.41 -10.52 -14.09
CA ASN A 60 -2.81 -10.83 -13.73
C ASN A 60 -3.07 -10.29 -12.33
N VAL A 61 -4.22 -9.67 -12.13
CA VAL A 61 -4.58 -9.05 -10.82
C VAL A 61 -5.87 -9.66 -10.30
N ILE A 62 -5.84 -10.05 -9.02
CA ILE A 62 -7.03 -10.41 -8.25
C ILE A 62 -7.16 -9.41 -7.10
N GLU A 63 -8.27 -8.69 -7.08
CA GLU A 63 -8.55 -7.68 -6.08
C GLU A 63 -9.51 -8.18 -5.00
N ALA A 64 -9.16 -7.93 -3.74
CA ALA A 64 -10.03 -8.16 -2.59
C ALA A 64 -9.52 -7.35 -1.39
N ALA A 65 -10.25 -7.39 -0.26
CA ALA A 65 -9.79 -6.79 0.98
C ALA A 65 -8.45 -7.41 1.44
N GLY A 66 -7.52 -6.59 1.91
CA GLY A 66 -6.18 -7.04 2.27
C GLY A 66 -6.14 -8.21 3.25
N ASP A 67 -6.98 -8.19 4.29
CA ASP A 67 -7.10 -9.29 5.25
C ASP A 67 -7.56 -10.60 4.59
N ALA A 68 -8.55 -10.52 3.70
CA ALA A 68 -9.05 -11.69 2.98
C ALA A 68 -7.97 -12.29 2.08
N LEU A 69 -7.12 -11.45 1.46
CA LEU A 69 -6.00 -11.91 0.64
C LEU A 69 -4.89 -12.56 1.47
N ILE A 70 -4.58 -12.03 2.66
CA ILE A 70 -3.61 -12.62 3.59
C ILE A 70 -4.08 -14.02 4.03
N GLU A 71 -5.35 -14.15 4.44
CA GLU A 71 -5.93 -15.45 4.81
C GLU A 71 -5.99 -16.40 3.62
N ARG A 72 -6.29 -15.91 2.44
CA ARG A 72 -6.27 -16.71 1.21
C ARG A 72 -4.87 -17.25 0.92
N LEU A 73 -3.83 -16.41 0.97
CA LEU A 73 -2.43 -16.84 0.81
C LEU A 73 -2.04 -17.91 1.84
N ALA A 74 -2.47 -17.74 3.10
CA ALA A 74 -2.18 -18.71 4.16
C ALA A 74 -2.89 -20.05 3.94
N LEU A 75 -4.14 -20.04 3.48
CA LEU A 75 -4.91 -21.25 3.20
C LEU A 75 -4.46 -21.99 1.94
N GLU A 76 -4.13 -21.27 0.88
CA GLU A 76 -3.63 -21.85 -0.36
C GLU A 76 -2.23 -22.45 -0.18
N GLY A 77 -1.40 -21.86 0.67
CA GLY A 77 -0.04 -22.34 0.97
C GLY A 77 0.78 -22.55 -0.30
N ALA A 78 1.34 -23.75 -0.48
CA ALA A 78 2.16 -24.09 -1.64
C ALA A 78 1.37 -24.21 -2.96
N ALA A 79 0.05 -24.23 -2.91
CA ALA A 79 -0.82 -24.25 -4.08
C ALA A 79 -1.27 -22.86 -4.52
N SER A 80 -0.84 -21.78 -3.82
CA SER A 80 -1.19 -20.43 -4.20
C SER A 80 -0.63 -20.07 -5.58
N PRO A 81 -1.46 -19.49 -6.47
CA PRO A 81 -0.98 -18.97 -7.73
C PRO A 81 -0.33 -17.58 -7.60
N ALA A 82 -0.41 -16.94 -6.44
CA ALA A 82 0.05 -15.58 -6.26
C ALA A 82 1.57 -15.47 -6.20
N ASP A 83 2.11 -14.50 -6.93
CA ASP A 83 3.52 -14.14 -6.93
C ASP A 83 3.79 -12.91 -6.06
N LEU A 84 2.88 -11.93 -6.09
CA LEU A 84 2.95 -10.71 -5.31
C LEU A 84 1.68 -10.50 -4.48
N PHE A 85 1.88 -9.98 -3.27
CA PHE A 85 0.85 -9.35 -2.46
C PHE A 85 1.09 -7.84 -2.45
N ILE A 86 0.10 -7.04 -2.88
CA ILE A 86 0.15 -5.57 -2.86
C ILE A 86 -0.97 -5.06 -1.96
N THR A 87 -0.67 -4.07 -1.12
CA THR A 87 -1.67 -3.46 -0.26
C THR A 87 -1.39 -1.98 -0.03
N ALA A 88 -2.40 -1.26 0.46
CA ALA A 88 -2.36 0.17 0.67
C ALA A 88 -2.06 0.58 2.13
N ASP A 89 -1.41 -0.28 2.93
CA ASP A 89 -1.12 0.01 4.34
C ASP A 89 0.06 -0.81 4.89
N ALA A 90 0.97 -0.16 5.61
CA ALA A 90 2.13 -0.80 6.21
C ALA A 90 1.77 -1.86 7.26
N GLY A 91 0.70 -1.65 8.02
CA GLY A 91 0.21 -2.63 9.01
C GLY A 91 -0.27 -3.92 8.35
N MET A 92 -0.86 -3.82 7.15
CA MET A 92 -1.23 -5.01 6.36
C MET A 92 -0.01 -5.75 5.84
N LEU A 93 1.06 -5.04 5.41
CA LEU A 93 2.33 -5.66 5.00
C LEU A 93 2.98 -6.38 6.17
N TRP A 94 3.03 -5.73 7.34
CA TRP A 94 3.54 -6.33 8.57
C TRP A 94 2.74 -7.57 8.97
N ARG A 95 1.40 -7.51 8.85
CA ARG A 95 0.51 -8.67 9.14
C ARG A 95 0.77 -9.83 8.17
N ALA A 96 0.94 -9.55 6.87
CA ALA A 96 1.30 -10.57 5.89
C ALA A 96 2.65 -11.23 6.23
N LYS A 97 3.65 -10.43 6.62
CA LYS A 97 4.94 -10.93 7.14
C LYS A 97 4.74 -11.81 8.38
N SER A 98 4.04 -11.31 9.40
CA SER A 98 3.81 -12.01 10.67
C SER A 98 3.02 -13.31 10.48
N ARG A 99 2.15 -13.37 9.48
CA ARG A 99 1.42 -14.56 9.08
C ARG A 99 2.29 -15.57 8.32
N GLY A 100 3.52 -15.19 7.96
CA GLY A 100 4.47 -16.02 7.25
C GLY A 100 4.10 -16.28 5.79
N VAL A 101 3.31 -15.40 5.16
CA VAL A 101 2.86 -15.54 3.75
C VAL A 101 3.76 -14.82 2.76
N LEU A 102 4.79 -14.11 3.24
CA LEU A 102 5.81 -13.45 2.43
C LEU A 102 7.15 -14.18 2.52
N ARG A 103 8.00 -13.97 1.52
CA ARG A 103 9.39 -14.41 1.49
C ARG A 103 10.32 -13.20 1.41
N GLN A 104 11.58 -13.40 1.73
CA GLN A 104 12.62 -12.39 1.53
C GLN A 104 12.75 -12.09 0.03
N ILE A 105 12.83 -10.80 -0.31
CA ILE A 105 13.16 -10.29 -1.64
C ILE A 105 14.66 -10.53 -1.85
N ALA A 106 15.03 -11.23 -2.92
CA ALA A 106 16.42 -11.58 -3.20
C ALA A 106 17.15 -10.47 -3.97
N ASP A 107 16.41 -9.64 -4.71
CA ASP A 107 16.98 -8.52 -5.47
C ASP A 107 17.35 -7.37 -4.51
N GLU A 108 18.66 -7.27 -4.20
CA GLU A 108 19.21 -6.19 -3.38
C GLU A 108 18.99 -4.80 -3.99
N GLY A 109 18.88 -4.71 -5.32
CA GLY A 109 18.56 -3.48 -6.03
C GLY A 109 17.17 -2.96 -5.68
N VAL A 110 16.18 -3.85 -5.55
CA VAL A 110 14.81 -3.51 -5.08
C VAL A 110 14.87 -2.95 -3.67
N LEU A 111 15.60 -3.62 -2.77
CA LEU A 111 15.74 -3.18 -1.38
C LEU A 111 16.48 -1.84 -1.28
N ALA A 112 17.53 -1.63 -2.06
CA ALA A 112 18.31 -0.39 -2.04
C ALA A 112 17.56 0.83 -2.56
N ARG A 113 16.58 0.64 -3.47
CA ARG A 113 15.75 1.72 -4.03
C ARG A 113 14.75 2.29 -3.03
N THR A 114 14.32 1.50 -2.06
CA THR A 114 13.36 1.94 -1.04
C THR A 114 14.08 2.37 0.23
N PRO A 115 13.90 3.60 0.72
CA PRO A 115 14.49 4.05 1.98
C PRO A 115 14.16 3.10 3.14
N ALA A 116 15.09 2.94 4.08
CA ALA A 116 14.98 1.96 5.16
C ALA A 116 13.69 2.09 5.99
N GLN A 117 13.21 3.31 6.20
CA GLN A 117 11.95 3.56 6.93
C GLN A 117 10.70 3.04 6.22
N PHE A 118 10.74 2.88 4.88
CA PHE A 118 9.61 2.46 4.04
C PHE A 118 9.68 1.01 3.58
N ARG A 119 10.56 0.20 4.17
CA ARG A 119 10.67 -1.22 3.87
C ARG A 119 10.76 -2.07 5.15
N ASP A 120 10.54 -3.35 4.98
CA ASP A 120 10.77 -4.32 6.05
C ASP A 120 12.26 -4.41 6.42
N PRO A 121 12.63 -4.36 7.69
CA PRO A 121 14.02 -4.55 8.13
C PRO A 121 14.65 -5.87 7.67
N GLU A 122 13.84 -6.94 7.53
CA GLU A 122 14.26 -8.25 7.04
C GLU A 122 14.07 -8.43 5.53
N GLY A 123 13.63 -7.40 4.80
CA GLY A 123 13.50 -7.39 3.35
C GLY A 123 12.37 -8.23 2.78
N GLN A 124 11.28 -8.46 3.52
CA GLN A 124 10.13 -9.24 3.00
C GLN A 124 9.12 -8.40 2.23
N TRP A 125 9.14 -7.07 2.37
CA TRP A 125 8.30 -6.15 1.62
C TRP A 125 8.97 -4.78 1.46
N VAL A 126 8.51 -4.04 0.46
CA VAL A 126 8.94 -2.66 0.16
C VAL A 126 7.73 -1.77 -0.05
N GLY A 127 7.86 -0.49 0.32
CA GLY A 127 6.92 0.55 -0.07
C GLY A 127 7.03 0.85 -1.57
N LEU A 128 5.90 1.20 -2.18
CA LEU A 128 5.80 1.58 -3.59
C LEU A 128 5.36 3.02 -3.78
N SER A 129 4.54 3.54 -2.89
CA SER A 129 4.12 4.93 -2.82
C SER A 129 3.78 5.28 -1.38
N LYS A 130 3.66 6.58 -1.06
CA LYS A 130 3.34 7.04 0.29
C LYS A 130 2.31 8.16 0.29
N ARG A 131 1.65 8.37 1.43
CA ARG A 131 0.70 9.46 1.68
C ARG A 131 0.85 9.95 3.11
N ALA A 132 0.58 11.25 3.29
CA ALA A 132 0.50 11.86 4.61
C ALA A 132 -0.93 11.82 5.15
N ARG A 133 -1.08 11.71 6.48
CA ARG A 133 -2.33 11.96 7.17
C ARG A 133 -2.37 13.44 7.53
N VAL A 134 -3.25 14.21 6.92
CA VAL A 134 -3.30 15.66 7.06
C VAL A 134 -4.54 16.10 7.82
N ILE A 135 -4.45 17.25 8.46
CA ILE A 135 -5.59 17.97 8.99
C ILE A 135 -6.08 18.94 7.91
N ILE A 136 -7.38 18.93 7.67
CA ILE A 136 -8.02 19.90 6.80
C ILE A 136 -8.93 20.82 7.62
N TYR A 137 -9.09 22.05 7.16
CA TYR A 137 -10.01 23.00 7.78
C TYR A 137 -10.81 23.80 6.77
N ASN A 138 -11.98 24.29 7.16
CA ASN A 138 -12.80 25.18 6.35
C ASN A 138 -12.18 26.59 6.35
N LYS A 139 -11.73 27.06 5.17
CA LYS A 139 -11.08 28.37 5.01
C LYS A 139 -11.98 29.55 5.42
N ALA A 140 -13.30 29.45 5.23
CA ALA A 140 -14.22 30.51 5.64
C ALA A 140 -14.30 30.66 7.17
N ALA A 141 -14.06 29.57 7.91
CA ALA A 141 -13.96 29.60 9.37
C ALA A 141 -12.55 29.99 9.88
N GLY A 142 -11.58 30.10 8.99
CA GLY A 142 -10.17 30.33 9.30
C GLY A 142 -9.46 29.10 9.86
N ALA A 143 -8.14 29.09 9.76
CA ALA A 143 -7.32 28.07 10.40
C ALA A 143 -7.54 28.18 11.93
N PRO A 144 -7.73 27.03 12.64
CA PRO A 144 -7.79 27.04 14.09
C PRO A 144 -6.46 27.49 14.68
N GLU A 145 -6.49 28.45 15.59
CA GLU A 145 -5.30 28.92 16.26
C GLU A 145 -4.72 27.80 17.14
N GLY A 146 -3.40 27.59 17.08
CA GLY A 146 -2.70 26.56 17.85
C GLY A 146 -2.96 25.12 17.41
N LEU A 147 -3.49 24.91 16.20
CA LEU A 147 -3.66 23.57 15.62
C LEU A 147 -2.50 23.24 14.67
N ASP A 148 -1.39 22.79 15.24
CA ASP A 148 -0.15 22.49 14.49
C ASP A 148 0.28 21.02 14.60
N THR A 149 -0.29 20.28 15.55
CA THR A 149 0.07 18.87 15.81
C THR A 149 -1.16 17.96 15.84
N TYR A 150 -0.93 16.63 15.79
CA TYR A 150 -2.02 15.68 16.03
C TYR A 150 -2.52 15.75 17.46
N GLU A 151 -1.63 16.07 18.41
CA GLU A 151 -1.93 16.21 19.82
C GLU A 151 -2.97 17.29 20.06
N ASP A 152 -2.90 18.38 19.33
CA ASP A 152 -3.85 19.51 19.46
C ASP A 152 -5.29 19.13 19.10
N LEU A 153 -5.49 18.07 18.30
CA LEU A 153 -6.84 17.57 18.02
C LEU A 153 -7.62 17.15 19.27
N ALA A 154 -6.92 16.85 20.36
CA ALA A 154 -7.53 16.51 21.65
C ALA A 154 -7.83 17.73 22.52
N ASP A 155 -7.49 18.96 22.10
CA ASP A 155 -7.74 20.17 22.86
C ASP A 155 -9.25 20.43 22.99
N PRO A 156 -9.79 20.67 24.22
CA PRO A 156 -11.21 20.92 24.44
C PRO A 156 -11.78 22.14 23.71
N SER A 157 -10.94 23.09 23.26
CA SER A 157 -11.37 24.24 22.46
C SER A 157 -11.92 23.83 21.10
N LEU A 158 -11.62 22.62 20.63
CA LEU A 158 -12.11 22.04 19.38
C LEU A 158 -13.41 21.25 19.52
N ARG A 159 -14.10 21.36 20.67
CA ARG A 159 -15.36 20.64 20.92
C ARG A 159 -16.39 20.91 19.82
N GLY A 160 -16.90 19.81 19.24
CA GLY A 160 -17.90 19.88 18.15
C GLY A 160 -17.32 20.35 16.81
N ALA A 161 -16.00 20.33 16.61
CA ALA A 161 -15.36 20.84 15.43
C ALA A 161 -14.89 19.76 14.45
N ILE A 162 -14.67 18.51 14.90
CA ILE A 162 -13.89 17.51 14.16
C ILE A 162 -14.80 16.50 13.48
N CYS A 163 -14.55 16.23 12.19
CA CYS A 163 -15.10 15.12 11.45
C CYS A 163 -14.00 14.11 11.08
N VAL A 164 -14.27 12.84 11.33
CA VAL A 164 -13.38 11.73 10.98
C VAL A 164 -14.19 10.55 10.44
N ARG A 165 -13.53 9.64 9.77
CA ARG A 165 -14.08 8.32 9.45
C ARG A 165 -13.98 7.38 10.67
N SER A 166 -14.63 6.21 10.60
CA SER A 166 -14.67 5.22 11.68
C SER A 166 -13.27 4.80 12.14
N SER A 167 -13.14 4.48 13.43
CA SER A 167 -11.98 3.82 14.07
C SER A 167 -11.67 2.44 13.49
N THR A 168 -12.66 1.77 12.88
CA THR A 168 -12.45 0.49 12.18
C THR A 168 -11.61 0.64 10.91
N ASN A 169 -11.38 1.87 10.46
CA ASN A 169 -10.58 2.11 9.27
C ASN A 169 -9.08 2.09 9.58
N VAL A 170 -8.34 1.37 8.73
CA VAL A 170 -6.90 1.16 8.87
C VAL A 170 -6.09 2.47 8.94
N TYR A 171 -6.52 3.57 8.29
CA TYR A 171 -5.78 4.83 8.31
C TYR A 171 -5.81 5.50 9.70
N ASN A 172 -6.93 5.41 10.42
CA ASN A 172 -7.01 5.89 11.80
C ASN A 172 -6.24 4.96 12.74
N GLN A 173 -6.31 3.63 12.51
CA GLN A 173 -5.53 2.65 13.27
C GLN A 173 -4.03 2.88 13.11
N SER A 174 -3.54 3.17 11.90
CA SER A 174 -2.14 3.45 11.63
C SER A 174 -1.67 4.75 12.31
N LEU A 175 -2.48 5.81 12.28
CA LEU A 175 -2.13 7.04 13.01
C LEU A 175 -2.07 6.79 14.52
N LEU A 176 -3.03 6.07 15.09
CA LEU A 176 -3.02 5.74 16.51
C LEU A 176 -1.85 4.83 16.87
N ALA A 177 -1.48 3.89 15.98
CA ALA A 177 -0.29 3.06 16.14
C ALA A 177 1.00 3.89 16.17
N ALA A 178 1.09 4.94 15.34
CA ALA A 178 2.21 5.88 15.37
C ALA A 178 2.27 6.65 16.70
N ILE A 179 1.13 7.11 17.20
CA ILE A 179 1.07 7.80 18.50
C ILE A 179 1.47 6.84 19.66
N ILE A 180 1.01 5.58 19.62
CA ILE A 180 1.43 4.55 20.60
C ILE A 180 2.94 4.34 20.53
N ALA A 181 3.52 4.21 19.34
CA ALA A 181 4.95 4.00 19.16
C ALA A 181 5.78 5.17 19.71
N ARG A 182 5.29 6.40 19.61
CA ARG A 182 5.97 7.62 20.06
C ARG A 182 5.78 7.91 21.55
N GLN A 183 4.57 7.73 22.06
CA GLN A 183 4.16 8.26 23.34
C GLN A 183 3.67 7.19 24.33
N GLY A 184 3.49 5.97 23.85
CA GLY A 184 2.94 4.87 24.64
C GLY A 184 1.41 4.83 24.65
N ARG A 185 0.89 3.69 25.10
CA ARG A 185 -0.54 3.36 25.07
C ARG A 185 -1.42 4.33 25.86
N GLU A 186 -0.98 4.71 27.07
CA GLU A 186 -1.80 5.56 27.97
C GLU A 186 -2.01 6.96 27.37
N ALA A 187 -0.95 7.57 26.83
CA ALA A 187 -1.04 8.86 26.15
C ALA A 187 -1.92 8.77 24.89
N ALA A 188 -1.79 7.70 24.11
CA ALA A 188 -2.61 7.45 22.93
C ALA A 188 -4.10 7.28 23.28
N LEU A 189 -4.42 6.60 24.38
CA LEU A 189 -5.80 6.47 24.86
C LEU A 189 -6.38 7.83 25.32
N ALA A 190 -5.60 8.62 26.05
CA ALA A 190 -6.01 9.95 26.46
C ALA A 190 -6.26 10.86 25.25
N TRP A 191 -5.37 10.81 24.25
CA TRP A 191 -5.53 11.52 22.98
C TRP A 191 -6.80 11.09 22.26
N ALA A 192 -7.02 9.78 22.07
CA ALA A 192 -8.20 9.26 21.38
C ALA A 192 -9.50 9.72 22.05
N LYS A 193 -9.59 9.66 23.39
CA LYS A 193 -10.73 10.16 24.15
C LYS A 193 -10.95 11.66 23.98
N GLY A 194 -9.87 12.45 23.95
CA GLY A 194 -9.94 13.90 23.69
C GLY A 194 -10.48 14.20 22.29
N VAL A 195 -9.97 13.51 21.27
CA VAL A 195 -10.45 13.66 19.89
C VAL A 195 -11.93 13.28 19.75
N VAL A 196 -12.35 12.17 20.38
CA VAL A 196 -13.77 11.75 20.40
C VAL A 196 -14.65 12.80 21.04
N ALA A 197 -14.21 13.43 22.14
CA ALA A 197 -14.95 14.51 22.81
C ALA A 197 -15.13 15.75 21.91
N ASN A 198 -14.30 15.90 20.89
CA ASN A 198 -14.30 17.02 19.94
C ASN A 198 -15.06 16.73 18.64
N PHE A 199 -15.66 15.55 18.47
CA PHE A 199 -16.41 15.22 17.27
C PHE A 199 -17.62 16.15 17.06
N ALA A 200 -17.76 16.64 15.83
CA ALA A 200 -18.94 17.40 15.39
C ALA A 200 -20.13 16.47 15.12
N ARG A 201 -19.86 15.24 14.73
CA ARG A 201 -20.86 14.20 14.43
C ARG A 201 -20.27 12.82 14.64
N GLN A 202 -21.11 11.80 14.66
CA GLN A 202 -20.63 10.41 14.66
C GLN A 202 -19.74 10.14 13.46
N PRO A 203 -18.63 9.37 13.61
CA PRO A 203 -17.76 8.99 12.52
C PRO A 203 -18.52 8.22 11.43
N GLU A 204 -18.44 8.70 10.20
CA GLU A 204 -19.13 8.09 9.05
C GLU A 204 -18.39 8.34 7.74
N GLY A 205 -18.72 7.57 6.72
CA GLY A 205 -18.17 7.73 5.37
C GLY A 205 -16.67 7.47 5.25
N ASN A 206 -16.11 7.96 4.16
CA ASN A 206 -14.68 7.90 3.86
C ASN A 206 -14.03 9.30 3.93
N ASP A 207 -12.75 9.42 3.59
CA ASP A 207 -12.04 10.72 3.63
C ASP A 207 -12.67 11.76 2.66
N THR A 208 -13.23 11.33 1.52
CA THR A 208 -14.00 12.21 0.62
C THR A 208 -15.17 12.87 1.35
N ALA A 209 -15.95 12.06 2.10
CA ALA A 209 -17.09 12.59 2.86
C ALA A 209 -16.67 13.56 3.97
N GLN A 210 -15.46 13.40 4.54
CA GLN A 210 -14.92 14.37 5.51
C GLN A 210 -14.55 15.68 4.82
N ILE A 211 -13.94 15.63 3.63
CA ILE A 211 -13.58 16.81 2.83
C ILE A 211 -14.85 17.59 2.47
N GLU A 212 -15.87 16.92 1.94
CA GLU A 212 -17.15 17.52 1.56
C GLU A 212 -17.87 18.14 2.77
N ALA A 213 -17.91 17.43 3.90
CA ALA A 213 -18.51 17.94 5.15
C ALA A 213 -17.77 19.17 5.68
N THR A 214 -16.43 19.18 5.62
CA THR A 214 -15.62 20.32 6.04
C THR A 214 -15.84 21.51 5.09
N ALA A 215 -15.87 21.29 3.77
CA ALA A 215 -16.13 22.33 2.78
C ALA A 215 -17.56 22.93 2.90
N ALA A 216 -18.52 22.11 3.31
CA ALA A 216 -19.90 22.53 3.57
C ALA A 216 -20.08 23.26 4.92
N GLY A 217 -19.06 23.28 5.80
CA GLY A 217 -19.13 23.90 7.11
C GLY A 217 -19.87 23.06 8.16
N LEU A 218 -20.15 21.79 7.89
CA LEU A 218 -20.70 20.84 8.88
C LEU A 218 -19.68 20.52 9.97
N CYS A 219 -18.39 20.58 9.64
CA CYS A 219 -17.26 20.43 10.53
C CYS A 219 -16.28 21.57 10.24
N ARG A 220 -15.62 22.08 11.28
CA ARG A 220 -14.55 23.05 11.09
C ARG A 220 -13.26 22.39 10.62
N ILE A 221 -13.04 21.15 11.06
CA ILE A 221 -11.80 20.36 10.89
C ILE A 221 -12.15 18.96 10.41
N GLY A 222 -11.30 18.40 9.56
CA GLY A 222 -11.33 17.00 9.17
C GLY A 222 -9.93 16.38 9.23
N LEU A 223 -9.86 15.07 9.45
CA LEU A 223 -8.61 14.29 9.42
C LEU A 223 -8.67 13.31 8.25
N VAL A 224 -7.81 13.51 7.24
CA VAL A 224 -7.88 12.82 5.94
C VAL A 224 -6.49 12.49 5.40
N ASN A 225 -6.41 11.57 4.43
CA ASN A 225 -5.16 11.35 3.70
C ASN A 225 -4.99 12.39 2.58
N SER A 226 -3.75 12.81 2.35
CA SER A 226 -3.37 13.85 1.39
C SER A 226 -3.87 13.60 -0.02
N TYR A 227 -3.82 12.35 -0.52
CA TYR A 227 -4.27 12.02 -1.86
C TYR A 227 -5.78 12.21 -2.08
N TYR A 228 -6.60 12.14 -1.01
CA TYR A 228 -8.02 12.49 -1.13
C TYR A 228 -8.21 13.99 -1.34
N VAL A 229 -7.42 14.83 -0.66
CA VAL A 229 -7.47 16.29 -0.87
C VAL A 229 -7.03 16.62 -2.29
N ALA A 230 -5.98 15.99 -2.77
CA ALA A 230 -5.46 16.19 -4.11
C ALA A 230 -6.50 15.88 -5.22
N ARG A 231 -7.49 15.01 -4.96
CA ARG A 231 -8.62 14.74 -5.87
C ARG A 231 -9.60 15.89 -6.03
N PHE A 232 -9.42 16.98 -5.29
CA PHE A 232 -10.22 18.22 -5.35
C PHE A 232 -9.38 19.43 -5.76
N VAL A 233 -8.18 19.21 -6.31
CA VAL A 233 -7.26 20.29 -6.70
C VAL A 233 -6.93 20.19 -8.19
N GLY A 234 -7.34 21.20 -8.96
CA GLY A 234 -7.00 21.28 -10.39
C GLY A 234 -7.50 20.11 -11.22
N THR A 235 -8.69 19.63 -10.91
CA THR A 235 -9.26 18.41 -11.52
C THR A 235 -9.84 18.67 -12.91
N GLY A 236 -10.16 19.93 -13.23
CA GLY A 236 -10.94 20.33 -14.40
C GLY A 236 -12.45 20.13 -14.24
N ASP A 237 -12.90 19.58 -13.11
CA ASP A 237 -14.30 19.51 -12.70
C ASP A 237 -14.59 20.69 -11.76
N ALA A 238 -15.34 21.68 -12.24
CA ALA A 238 -15.62 22.91 -11.50
C ALA A 238 -16.29 22.67 -10.13
N ALA A 239 -17.09 21.61 -10.00
CA ALA A 239 -17.75 21.29 -8.73
C ALA A 239 -16.75 20.75 -7.71
N ARG A 240 -15.83 19.89 -8.13
CA ARG A 240 -14.76 19.37 -7.27
C ARG A 240 -13.77 20.45 -6.90
N ASP A 241 -13.34 21.24 -7.87
CA ASP A 241 -12.39 22.33 -7.65
C ASP A 241 -12.96 23.37 -6.67
N ALA A 242 -14.26 23.70 -6.76
CA ALA A 242 -14.94 24.59 -5.82
C ALA A 242 -15.02 24.03 -4.38
N ILE A 243 -14.98 22.70 -4.18
CA ILE A 243 -14.84 22.08 -2.86
C ILE A 243 -13.40 22.27 -2.37
N GLY A 244 -12.41 21.96 -3.20
CA GLY A 244 -10.99 22.09 -2.86
C GLY A 244 -10.59 23.53 -2.49
N GLU A 245 -11.13 24.53 -3.16
CA GLU A 245 -10.90 25.95 -2.86
C GLU A 245 -11.32 26.35 -1.46
N LYS A 246 -12.32 25.68 -0.87
CA LYS A 246 -12.82 25.93 0.49
C LYS A 246 -11.98 25.27 1.58
N ILE A 247 -11.06 24.36 1.21
CA ILE A 247 -10.29 23.57 2.15
C ILE A 247 -8.88 24.12 2.31
N GLY A 248 -8.45 24.37 3.54
CA GLY A 248 -7.05 24.55 3.91
C GLY A 248 -6.46 23.22 4.40
N VAL A 249 -5.15 23.04 4.23
CA VAL A 249 -4.41 21.84 4.61
C VAL A 249 -3.33 22.21 5.61
N ILE A 250 -3.23 21.44 6.68
CA ILE A 250 -2.15 21.50 7.66
C ILE A 250 -1.46 20.13 7.62
N PHE A 251 -0.14 20.13 7.41
CA PHE A 251 0.70 18.97 7.68
C PHE A 251 1.10 19.06 9.16
N PRO A 252 0.63 18.14 10.02
CA PRO A 252 0.88 18.27 11.46
C PRO A 252 2.34 18.00 11.84
N ASN A 253 2.72 18.41 13.04
CA ASN A 253 3.99 18.07 13.71
C ASN A 253 5.25 18.56 12.97
N GLN A 254 5.17 19.64 12.16
CA GLN A 254 6.29 20.07 11.32
C GLN A 254 7.50 20.53 12.14
N GLU A 255 7.28 21.11 13.32
CA GLU A 255 8.34 21.55 14.24
C GLU A 255 8.81 20.44 15.19
N THR A 256 8.13 19.28 15.19
CA THR A 256 8.41 18.16 16.12
C THR A 256 8.82 16.89 15.37
N THR A 257 7.94 15.91 15.21
CA THR A 257 8.23 14.61 14.60
C THR A 257 8.10 14.59 13.08
N GLY A 258 7.35 15.52 12.50
CA GLY A 258 6.89 15.47 11.12
C GLY A 258 5.50 14.84 10.98
N ALA A 259 4.90 14.99 9.81
CA ALA A 259 3.58 14.45 9.54
C ALA A 259 3.62 12.92 9.40
N HIS A 260 2.65 12.25 10.02
CA HIS A 260 2.48 10.80 9.86
C HIS A 260 2.34 10.43 8.38
N VAL A 261 3.18 9.52 7.94
CA VAL A 261 3.15 8.92 6.60
C VAL A 261 2.87 7.43 6.69
N ASN A 262 2.23 6.91 5.65
CA ASN A 262 2.02 5.48 5.48
C ASN A 262 2.25 5.11 4.02
N VAL A 263 2.48 3.84 3.71
CA VAL A 263 2.85 3.38 2.39
C VAL A 263 1.78 2.46 1.79
N SER A 264 1.64 2.51 0.47
CA SER A 264 1.26 1.35 -0.29
C SER A 264 2.53 0.56 -0.60
N GLY A 265 2.48 -0.75 -0.53
CA GLY A 265 3.68 -1.54 -0.72
C GLY A 265 3.37 -2.96 -1.16
N ALA A 266 4.44 -3.72 -1.43
CA ALA A 266 4.33 -5.08 -1.93
C ALA A 266 5.40 -6.00 -1.32
N GLY A 267 5.05 -7.27 -1.23
CA GLY A 267 5.96 -8.37 -0.88
C GLY A 267 5.78 -9.55 -1.81
N VAL A 268 6.85 -10.30 -2.01
CA VAL A 268 6.81 -11.55 -2.80
C VAL A 268 6.14 -12.64 -1.96
N ALA A 269 5.14 -13.32 -2.53
CA ALA A 269 4.46 -14.39 -1.83
C ALA A 269 5.42 -15.54 -1.49
N ARG A 270 5.23 -16.16 -0.31
CA ARG A 270 6.14 -17.20 0.19
C ARG A 270 6.38 -18.34 -0.80
N HIS A 271 5.32 -18.75 -1.49
CA HIS A 271 5.31 -19.85 -2.43
C HIS A 271 5.11 -19.38 -3.87
N ALA A 272 5.51 -18.14 -4.19
CA ALA A 272 5.39 -17.57 -5.53
C ALA A 272 5.84 -18.55 -6.60
N PRO A 273 4.98 -18.88 -7.59
CA PRO A 273 5.37 -19.72 -8.73
C PRO A 273 6.44 -19.07 -9.61
N ASN A 274 6.42 -17.74 -9.74
CA ASN A 274 7.37 -16.95 -10.52
C ASN A 274 8.00 -15.81 -9.68
N PRO A 275 8.85 -16.13 -8.67
CA PRO A 275 9.45 -15.12 -7.80
C PRO A 275 10.38 -14.16 -8.55
N GLU A 276 11.09 -14.63 -9.58
CA GLU A 276 11.96 -13.77 -10.41
C GLU A 276 11.15 -12.75 -11.22
N GLY A 277 10.01 -13.14 -11.77
CA GLY A 277 9.09 -12.24 -12.45
C GLY A 277 8.50 -11.20 -11.49
N ALA A 278 8.15 -11.62 -10.28
CA ALA A 278 7.66 -10.76 -9.22
C ALA A 278 8.71 -9.69 -8.82
N GLU A 279 9.96 -10.09 -8.61
CA GLU A 279 11.05 -9.16 -8.28
C GLU A 279 11.38 -8.21 -9.44
N LYS A 280 11.31 -8.68 -10.71
CA LYS A 280 11.42 -7.80 -11.89
C LYS A 280 10.30 -6.74 -11.92
N LEU A 281 9.08 -7.13 -11.56
CA LEU A 281 7.97 -6.17 -11.47
C LEU A 281 8.21 -5.18 -10.32
N LEU A 282 8.69 -5.61 -9.15
CA LEU A 282 9.05 -4.70 -8.05
C LEU A 282 10.13 -3.71 -8.49
N ALA A 283 11.20 -4.18 -9.14
CA ALA A 283 12.26 -3.33 -9.67
C ALA A 283 11.72 -2.31 -10.68
N TYR A 284 10.79 -2.72 -11.55
CA TYR A 284 10.12 -1.84 -12.50
C TYR A 284 9.30 -0.75 -11.79
N LEU A 285 8.47 -1.14 -10.80
CA LEU A 285 7.62 -0.22 -10.04
C LEU A 285 8.41 0.83 -9.26
N LEU A 286 9.67 0.55 -8.91
CA LEU A 286 10.57 1.46 -8.20
C LEU A 286 11.42 2.33 -9.11
N ARG A 287 11.27 2.30 -10.43
CA ARG A 287 11.96 3.23 -11.37
C ARG A 287 11.39 4.63 -11.23
N ASP A 288 12.22 5.66 -11.36
CA ASP A 288 11.81 7.07 -11.20
C ASP A 288 10.60 7.45 -12.08
N ALA A 289 10.62 7.03 -13.35
CA ALA A 289 9.52 7.30 -14.27
C ALA A 289 8.20 6.63 -13.82
N VAL A 290 8.27 5.42 -13.27
CA VAL A 290 7.11 4.69 -12.77
C VAL A 290 6.60 5.30 -11.46
N GLN A 291 7.51 5.73 -10.58
CA GLN A 291 7.15 6.47 -9.36
C GLN A 291 6.38 7.76 -9.67
N SER A 292 6.77 8.46 -10.73
CA SER A 292 6.02 9.63 -11.22
C SER A 292 4.63 9.24 -11.73
N ALA A 293 4.48 8.09 -12.40
CA ALA A 293 3.19 7.58 -12.85
C ALA A 293 2.25 7.24 -11.66
N PHE A 294 2.79 6.66 -10.59
CA PHE A 294 2.03 6.45 -9.34
C PHE A 294 1.53 7.77 -8.75
N ALA A 295 2.40 8.79 -8.69
CA ALA A 295 2.02 10.09 -8.18
C ALA A 295 0.90 10.72 -9.03
N LEU A 296 1.03 10.66 -10.36
CA LEU A 296 0.02 11.21 -11.27
C LEU A 296 -1.29 10.42 -11.22
N GLY A 297 -1.23 9.09 -11.24
CA GLY A 297 -2.41 8.23 -11.32
C GLY A 297 -3.24 8.19 -10.02
N ASN A 298 -2.59 8.22 -8.85
CA ASN A 298 -3.22 8.01 -7.55
C ASN A 298 -3.16 9.22 -6.62
N ASN A 299 -2.51 10.32 -7.04
CA ASN A 299 -2.25 11.49 -6.18
C ASN A 299 -1.50 11.13 -4.89
N GLU A 300 -0.64 10.12 -4.94
CA GLU A 300 0.26 9.73 -3.85
C GLU A 300 1.66 10.32 -4.06
N TYR A 301 2.49 10.32 -3.03
CA TYR A 301 3.89 10.73 -3.14
C TYR A 301 4.76 9.53 -3.55
N PRO A 302 5.80 9.76 -4.36
CA PRO A 302 6.82 8.74 -4.59
C PRO A 302 7.48 8.29 -3.29
N VAL A 303 7.80 7.00 -3.18
CA VAL A 303 8.56 6.46 -2.03
C VAL A 303 10.07 6.54 -2.26
N VAL A 304 10.50 6.49 -3.51
CA VAL A 304 11.92 6.51 -3.89
C VAL A 304 12.52 7.89 -3.62
N ALA A 305 13.67 7.90 -2.96
CA ALA A 305 14.36 9.14 -2.63
C ALA A 305 14.73 9.93 -3.90
N GLY A 306 14.43 11.23 -3.89
CA GLY A 306 14.74 12.14 -5.02
C GLY A 306 13.73 12.09 -6.17
N ALA A 307 12.80 11.14 -6.21
CA ALA A 307 11.71 11.16 -7.17
C ALA A 307 10.75 12.32 -6.84
N PRO A 308 10.45 13.22 -7.80
CA PRO A 308 9.60 14.38 -7.51
C PRO A 308 8.14 13.97 -7.33
N ALA A 309 7.47 14.62 -6.38
CA ALA A 309 6.01 14.59 -6.35
C ALA A 309 5.48 15.30 -7.61
N ALA A 310 4.40 14.78 -8.18
CA ALA A 310 3.81 15.30 -9.41
C ALA A 310 2.31 15.50 -9.28
N GLY A 311 1.74 16.28 -10.20
CA GLY A 311 0.29 16.51 -10.26
C GLY A 311 -0.29 17.20 -9.03
N PRO A 312 -1.57 16.98 -8.73
CA PRO A 312 -2.31 17.68 -7.67
C PRO A 312 -1.70 17.50 -6.27
N VAL A 313 -1.07 16.36 -5.97
CA VAL A 313 -0.46 16.15 -4.64
C VAL A 313 0.73 17.08 -4.41
N ALA A 314 1.49 17.43 -5.45
CA ALA A 314 2.59 18.38 -5.36
C ALA A 314 2.10 19.80 -5.00
N ALA A 315 0.88 20.16 -5.41
CA ALA A 315 0.28 21.45 -5.10
C ALA A 315 -0.08 21.60 -3.60
N LEU A 316 -0.11 20.51 -2.83
CA LEU A 316 -0.32 20.56 -1.38
C LEU A 316 0.92 21.10 -0.63
N GLY A 317 2.06 21.22 -1.30
CA GLY A 317 3.29 21.74 -0.74
C GLY A 317 4.24 20.66 -0.20
N ALA A 318 5.44 21.13 0.17
CA ALA A 318 6.43 20.28 0.83
C ALA A 318 6.14 20.17 2.33
N PHE A 319 6.49 19.03 2.92
CA PHE A 319 6.34 18.79 4.35
C PHE A 319 7.47 17.90 4.86
N ARG A 320 7.71 17.98 6.17
CA ARG A 320 8.58 17.06 6.88
C ARG A 320 7.80 15.81 7.23
N GLU A 321 8.34 14.66 6.85
CA GLU A 321 7.77 13.36 7.16
C GLU A 321 8.21 12.88 8.55
N ASP A 322 7.34 12.18 9.25
CA ASP A 322 7.70 11.43 10.46
C ASP A 322 8.74 10.36 10.09
N ASP A 323 9.81 10.24 10.88
CA ASP A 323 10.90 9.28 10.69
C ASP A 323 10.60 7.88 11.27
N LEU A 324 9.39 7.66 11.78
CA LEU A 324 8.97 6.36 12.28
C LEU A 324 9.01 5.31 11.17
N THR A 325 9.58 4.15 11.49
CA THR A 325 9.60 3.05 10.51
C THR A 325 8.20 2.48 10.30
N MET A 326 7.92 2.05 9.07
CA MET A 326 6.63 1.40 8.77
C MET A 326 6.41 0.11 9.56
N ALA A 327 7.48 -0.58 9.97
CA ALA A 327 7.41 -1.74 10.85
C ALA A 327 6.79 -1.38 12.21
N ALA A 328 7.17 -0.24 12.79
CA ALA A 328 6.61 0.22 14.06
C ALA A 328 5.10 0.47 14.02
N LEU A 329 4.55 0.86 12.86
CA LEU A 329 3.10 0.98 12.68
C LEU A 329 2.43 -0.39 12.79
N GLY A 330 3.00 -1.40 12.11
CA GLY A 330 2.49 -2.77 12.13
C GLY A 330 2.53 -3.39 13.53
N GLU A 331 3.65 -3.24 14.24
CA GLU A 331 3.86 -3.75 15.59
C GLU A 331 2.82 -3.21 16.59
N ASN A 332 2.42 -1.95 16.43
CA ASN A 332 1.47 -1.29 17.33
C ASN A 332 0.02 -1.32 16.85
N GLN A 333 -0.27 -1.85 15.64
CA GLN A 333 -1.62 -1.81 15.06
C GLN A 333 -2.66 -2.58 15.89
N THR A 334 -2.30 -3.76 16.39
CA THR A 334 -3.22 -4.55 17.24
C THR A 334 -3.56 -3.80 18.52
N GLU A 335 -2.59 -3.10 19.11
CA GLU A 335 -2.82 -2.31 20.31
C GLU A 335 -3.66 -1.05 20.01
N ALA A 336 -3.46 -0.44 18.84
CA ALA A 336 -4.30 0.68 18.40
C ALA A 336 -5.78 0.29 18.27
N VAL A 337 -6.07 -0.92 17.75
CA VAL A 337 -7.45 -1.44 17.70
C VAL A 337 -8.04 -1.56 19.11
N LYS A 338 -7.31 -2.15 20.06
CA LYS A 338 -7.78 -2.27 21.46
C LYS A 338 -8.04 -0.92 22.11
N VAL A 339 -7.18 0.07 21.87
CA VAL A 339 -7.36 1.44 22.39
C VAL A 339 -8.63 2.08 21.82
N PHE A 340 -8.96 1.81 20.56
CA PHE A 340 -10.22 2.31 19.97
C PHE A 340 -11.48 1.61 20.50
N ASP A 341 -11.36 0.41 21.06
CA ASP A 341 -12.47 -0.33 21.68
C ASP A 341 -12.78 0.16 23.12
N GLU A 342 -11.89 0.96 23.75
CA GLU A 342 -12.03 1.55 25.09
C GLU A 342 -12.58 2.99 25.10
#